data_04c2e8f10e9f3e6683c8cc0127781ddb
#
_entry.id   04c2e8f10e9f3e6683c8cc0127781ddb
#
_cell.length_a   1.000
_cell.length_b   1.000
_cell.length_c   1.000
_cell.angle_alpha   90.00
_cell.angle_beta   90.00
_cell.angle_gamma   90.00
#
_symmetry.space_group_name_H-M   'P 1'
#
loop_
_entity.id
_entity.type
_entity.pdbx_description
1 polymer ?
#
loop_
_entity_poly.entity_id
_entity_poly.type
_entity_poly.pdbx_seq_one_letter_code
_entity_poly.pdbx_strand_id
1 'polypeptide(L)'
;MPRLSKLDTGQVEGDVRQTFEYYQKERGNVPNMFRTVALRPEIFETMIAHFQAILNTGTLPTRLKELVIVRTSQLNACRYCLGSHTQIARKLGWTDDQIDNLAEYATRDDFTPAEKVALRLAEEMTLDANKISDAFFAEVRSHYSEGEVVELMAAIGLFNYFNRFNNALQLEPTRPGEGAE
;
A
#
# COMPACT_ATOMS: atom_id res chain seq x y z
N MET A 1 18.94 5.41 -10.52
CA MET A 1 18.17 6.56 -11.07
C MET A 1 16.83 6.04 -11.59
N PRO A 2 15.74 6.76 -11.38
CA PRO A 2 14.44 6.39 -11.95
C PRO A 2 14.52 6.17 -13.46
N ARG A 3 13.79 5.18 -13.98
CA ARG A 3 13.80 4.81 -15.40
C ARG A 3 12.88 5.66 -16.28
N LEU A 4 11.94 6.39 -15.67
CA LEU A 4 11.02 7.31 -16.33
C LEU A 4 11.08 8.68 -15.67
N SER A 5 10.63 9.71 -16.39
CA SER A 5 10.47 11.05 -15.86
C SER A 5 9.35 11.11 -14.81
N LYS A 6 9.38 12.14 -14.02
CA LYS A 6 8.37 12.50 -13.03
C LYS A 6 7.83 13.88 -13.41
N LEU A 7 6.52 14.03 -13.51
CA LEU A 7 5.89 15.31 -13.77
C LEU A 7 5.78 16.13 -12.48
N ASP A 8 5.90 17.44 -12.60
CA ASP A 8 5.64 18.40 -11.54
C ASP A 8 4.26 19.05 -11.71
N THR A 9 3.75 19.72 -10.68
CA THR A 9 2.40 20.31 -10.69
C THR A 9 2.19 21.27 -11.85
N GLY A 10 3.21 22.02 -12.27
CA GLY A 10 3.14 22.90 -13.42
C GLY A 10 3.06 22.22 -14.80
N GLN A 11 3.29 20.90 -14.85
CA GLN A 11 3.32 20.11 -16.08
C GLN A 11 2.05 19.27 -16.30
N VAL A 12 1.10 19.33 -15.38
CA VAL A 12 -0.17 18.58 -15.42
C VAL A 12 -1.36 19.52 -15.38
N GLU A 13 -2.51 19.04 -15.86
CA GLU A 13 -3.75 19.81 -15.96
C GLU A 13 -4.94 19.03 -15.40
N GLY A 14 -6.11 19.66 -15.31
CA GLY A 14 -7.37 19.01 -14.92
C GLY A 14 -7.32 18.34 -13.55
N ASP A 15 -7.90 17.14 -13.45
CA ASP A 15 -8.04 16.38 -12.20
C ASP A 15 -6.69 15.87 -11.69
N VAL A 16 -5.73 15.63 -12.58
CA VAL A 16 -4.36 15.27 -12.21
C VAL A 16 -3.72 16.41 -11.42
N ARG A 17 -3.85 17.65 -11.92
CA ARG A 17 -3.31 18.84 -11.24
C ARG A 17 -3.97 19.06 -9.88
N GLN A 18 -5.30 18.96 -9.81
CA GLN A 18 -6.03 19.11 -8.55
C GLN A 18 -5.56 18.07 -7.51
N THR A 19 -5.32 16.82 -7.95
CA THR A 19 -4.79 15.78 -7.10
C THR A 19 -3.38 16.10 -6.61
N PHE A 20 -2.50 16.62 -7.47
CA PHE A 20 -1.15 17.02 -7.09
C PHE A 20 -1.18 18.16 -6.07
N GLU A 21 -1.98 19.20 -6.30
CA GLU A 21 -2.17 20.32 -5.38
C GLU A 21 -2.71 19.85 -4.02
N TYR A 22 -3.66 18.91 -4.01
CA TYR A 22 -4.15 18.28 -2.79
C TYR A 22 -3.02 17.58 -2.00
N TYR A 23 -2.23 16.72 -2.66
CA TYR A 23 -1.14 16.01 -1.98
C TYR A 23 -0.03 16.95 -1.53
N GLN A 24 0.28 17.98 -2.31
CA GLN A 24 1.24 19.03 -1.92
C GLN A 24 0.79 19.74 -0.64
N LYS A 25 -0.50 20.09 -0.56
CA LYS A 25 -1.08 20.75 0.62
C LYS A 25 -1.09 19.84 1.86
N GLU A 26 -1.55 18.59 1.72
CA GLU A 26 -1.79 17.69 2.84
C GLU A 26 -0.50 16.98 3.32
N ARG A 27 0.47 16.77 2.44
CA ARG A 27 1.69 16.01 2.74
C ARG A 27 2.99 16.81 2.59
N GLY A 28 2.94 17.97 1.97
CA GLY A 28 4.13 18.76 1.63
C GLY A 28 4.94 18.18 0.46
N ASN A 29 4.39 17.22 -0.26
CA ASN A 29 4.99 16.65 -1.47
C ASN A 29 3.96 15.91 -2.32
N VAL A 30 4.28 15.68 -3.61
CA VAL A 30 3.55 14.76 -4.47
C VAL A 30 4.33 13.45 -4.58
N PRO A 31 3.73 12.28 -4.28
CA PRO A 31 4.43 11.00 -4.35
C PRO A 31 5.09 10.76 -5.71
N ASN A 32 6.36 10.36 -5.72
CA ASN A 32 7.12 10.11 -6.96
C ASN A 32 6.44 9.08 -7.89
N MET A 33 5.76 8.09 -7.31
CA MET A 33 4.92 7.16 -8.08
C MET A 33 3.81 7.91 -8.81
N PHE A 34 3.10 8.81 -8.15
CA PHE A 34 2.00 9.60 -8.75
C PHE A 34 2.50 10.47 -9.89
N ARG A 35 3.62 11.17 -9.66
CA ARG A 35 4.29 11.98 -10.68
C ARG A 35 4.69 11.18 -11.91
N THR A 36 5.05 9.91 -11.75
CA THR A 36 5.40 9.02 -12.86
C THR A 36 4.17 8.45 -13.55
N VAL A 37 3.14 8.02 -12.80
CA VAL A 37 1.90 7.48 -13.40
C VAL A 37 1.12 8.56 -14.15
N ALA A 38 1.23 9.82 -13.74
CA ALA A 38 0.60 10.97 -14.41
C ALA A 38 1.09 11.21 -15.86
N LEU A 39 2.16 10.53 -16.31
CA LEU A 39 2.49 10.43 -17.74
C LEU A 39 1.35 9.81 -18.57
N ARG A 40 0.40 9.14 -17.92
CA ARG A 40 -0.83 8.61 -18.50
C ARG A 40 -2.00 9.01 -17.58
N PRO A 41 -2.61 10.18 -17.84
CA PRO A 41 -3.67 10.76 -17.01
C PRO A 41 -4.82 9.80 -16.72
N GLU A 42 -5.31 9.06 -17.70
CA GLU A 42 -6.44 8.13 -17.56
C GLU A 42 -6.12 6.97 -16.61
N ILE A 43 -4.87 6.49 -16.61
CA ILE A 43 -4.41 5.46 -15.68
C ILE A 43 -4.26 6.07 -14.28
N PHE A 44 -3.74 7.28 -14.19
CA PHE A 44 -3.57 7.98 -12.92
C PHE A 44 -4.91 8.19 -12.21
N GLU A 45 -5.90 8.72 -12.89
CA GLU A 45 -7.23 9.02 -12.34
C GLU A 45 -7.91 7.75 -11.78
N THR A 46 -7.93 6.68 -12.57
CA THR A 46 -8.53 5.41 -12.13
C THR A 46 -7.73 4.75 -11.00
N MET A 47 -6.40 4.86 -11.02
CA MET A 47 -5.53 4.38 -9.95
C MET A 47 -5.79 5.14 -8.64
N ILE A 48 -5.89 6.46 -8.68
CA ILE A 48 -6.16 7.29 -7.50
C ILE A 48 -7.56 6.98 -6.93
N ALA A 49 -8.57 6.86 -7.78
CA ALA A 49 -9.91 6.50 -7.34
C ALA A 49 -9.93 5.13 -6.65
N HIS A 50 -9.26 4.14 -7.22
CA HIS A 50 -9.16 2.80 -6.63
C HIS A 50 -8.37 2.80 -5.32
N PHE A 51 -7.24 3.50 -5.28
CA PHE A 51 -6.44 3.67 -4.06
C PHE A 51 -7.24 4.30 -2.92
N GLN A 52 -7.99 5.38 -3.23
CA GLN A 52 -8.84 6.05 -2.23
C GLN A 52 -9.99 5.16 -1.77
N ALA A 53 -10.63 4.43 -2.67
CA ALA A 53 -11.69 3.49 -2.31
C ALA A 53 -11.19 2.42 -1.33
N ILE A 54 -10.01 1.87 -1.55
CA ILE A 54 -9.45 0.83 -0.68
C ILE A 54 -9.03 1.38 0.69
N LEU A 55 -8.33 2.53 0.73
CA LEU A 55 -7.74 3.01 1.98
C LEU A 55 -8.68 3.86 2.83
N ASN A 56 -9.61 4.59 2.20
CA ASN A 56 -10.42 5.59 2.88
C ASN A 56 -11.88 5.18 3.10
N THR A 57 -12.28 4.00 2.61
CA THR A 57 -13.65 3.49 2.79
C THR A 57 -13.65 2.08 3.39
N GLY A 58 -14.85 1.55 3.62
CA GLY A 58 -15.05 0.21 4.13
C GLY A 58 -15.05 0.12 5.65
N THR A 59 -14.99 -1.11 6.16
CA THR A 59 -15.15 -1.42 7.58
C THR A 59 -13.86 -1.88 8.27
N LEU A 60 -12.85 -2.32 7.50
CA LEU A 60 -11.57 -2.69 8.08
C LEU A 60 -10.83 -1.48 8.65
N PRO A 61 -10.29 -1.58 9.87
CA PRO A 61 -9.47 -0.52 10.42
C PRO A 61 -8.27 -0.20 9.53
N THR A 62 -8.00 1.09 9.29
CA THR A 62 -6.82 1.54 8.54
C THR A 62 -5.53 0.97 9.12
N ARG A 63 -5.45 0.80 10.44
CA ARG A 63 -4.34 0.17 11.13
C ARG A 63 -4.04 -1.25 10.59
N LEU A 64 -5.08 -2.05 10.33
CA LEU A 64 -4.92 -3.39 9.76
C LEU A 64 -4.52 -3.35 8.29
N LYS A 65 -5.13 -2.45 7.51
CA LYS A 65 -4.76 -2.24 6.10
C LYS A 65 -3.27 -1.89 5.97
N GLU A 66 -2.79 -0.96 6.78
CA GLU A 66 -1.36 -0.59 6.78
C GLU A 66 -0.45 -1.75 7.19
N LEU A 67 -0.87 -2.60 8.11
CA LEU A 67 -0.09 -3.77 8.50
C LEU A 67 0.15 -4.74 7.33
N VAL A 68 -0.91 -5.10 6.60
CA VAL A 68 -0.78 -5.99 5.44
C VAL A 68 -0.04 -5.32 4.27
N ILE A 69 -0.15 -3.99 4.12
CA ILE A 69 0.60 -3.20 3.15
C ILE A 69 2.10 -3.26 3.44
N VAL A 70 2.48 -3.07 4.70
CA VAL A 70 3.89 -3.17 5.12
C VAL A 70 4.40 -4.58 4.86
N ARG A 71 3.65 -5.63 5.25
CA ARG A 71 4.07 -7.02 5.01
C ARG A 71 4.23 -7.35 3.53
N THR A 72 3.25 -6.98 2.71
CA THR A 72 3.32 -7.12 1.24
C THR A 72 4.56 -6.42 0.67
N SER A 73 4.86 -5.21 1.17
CA SER A 73 6.00 -4.42 0.73
C SER A 73 7.35 -5.00 1.18
N GLN A 74 7.41 -5.65 2.35
CA GLN A 74 8.59 -6.40 2.81
C GLN A 74 8.86 -7.60 1.89
N LEU A 75 7.83 -8.41 1.59
CA LEU A 75 7.94 -9.58 0.72
C LEU A 75 8.40 -9.22 -0.69
N ASN A 76 7.91 -8.12 -1.23
CA ASN A 76 8.31 -7.59 -2.53
C ASN A 76 9.61 -6.76 -2.50
N ALA A 77 10.25 -6.60 -1.33
CA ALA A 77 11.43 -5.77 -1.12
C ALA A 77 11.28 -4.34 -1.71
N CYS A 78 10.10 -3.74 -1.55
CA CYS A 78 9.81 -2.42 -2.10
C CYS A 78 10.26 -1.29 -1.15
N ARG A 79 11.48 -0.81 -1.33
CA ARG A 79 12.05 0.29 -0.53
C ARG A 79 11.21 1.56 -0.59
N TYR A 80 10.59 1.84 -1.76
CA TYR A 80 9.72 2.99 -1.96
C TYR A 80 8.51 2.94 -1.02
N CYS A 81 7.78 1.83 -1.04
CA CYS A 81 6.57 1.66 -0.24
C CYS A 81 6.89 1.58 1.26
N LEU A 82 7.93 0.84 1.64
CA LEU A 82 8.38 0.76 3.03
C LEU A 82 8.73 2.14 3.60
N GLY A 83 9.38 3.00 2.82
CA GLY A 83 9.73 4.36 3.25
C GLY A 83 8.54 5.21 3.70
N SER A 84 7.35 4.98 3.16
CA SER A 84 6.12 5.71 3.52
C SER A 84 5.27 4.94 4.52
N HIS A 85 4.98 3.66 4.24
CA HIS A 85 3.96 2.90 4.97
C HIS A 85 4.42 2.44 6.34
N THR A 86 5.71 2.23 6.59
CA THR A 86 6.22 2.01 7.96
C THR A 86 6.01 3.23 8.85
N GLN A 87 6.14 4.44 8.31
CA GLN A 87 5.87 5.66 9.07
C GLN A 87 4.37 5.83 9.38
N ILE A 88 3.50 5.47 8.43
CA ILE A 88 2.05 5.50 8.65
C ILE A 88 1.65 4.44 9.69
N ALA A 89 2.18 3.23 9.57
CA ALA A 89 1.95 2.15 10.52
C ALA A 89 2.32 2.56 11.96
N ARG A 90 3.49 3.21 12.15
CA ARG A 90 3.90 3.78 13.45
C ARG A 90 2.89 4.79 13.99
N LYS A 91 2.43 5.72 13.16
CA LYS A 91 1.41 6.72 13.55
C LYS A 91 0.08 6.07 13.95
N LEU A 92 -0.23 4.90 13.42
CA LEU A 92 -1.41 4.10 13.74
C LEU A 92 -1.21 3.14 14.93
N GLY A 93 -0.08 3.25 15.62
CA GLY A 93 0.19 2.54 16.87
C GLY A 93 0.92 1.20 16.73
N TRP A 94 1.47 0.87 15.55
CA TRP A 94 2.39 -0.26 15.42
C TRP A 94 3.77 0.14 15.94
N THR A 95 4.36 -0.68 16.81
CA THR A 95 5.71 -0.45 17.36
C THR A 95 6.78 -0.78 16.32
N ASP A 96 7.98 -0.21 16.51
CA ASP A 96 9.13 -0.57 15.66
C ASP A 96 9.45 -2.05 15.75
N ASP A 97 9.39 -2.64 16.95
CA ASP A 97 9.63 -4.07 17.14
C ASP A 97 8.62 -4.94 16.38
N GLN A 98 7.31 -4.57 16.37
CA GLN A 98 6.31 -5.28 15.59
C GLN A 98 6.55 -5.16 14.08
N ILE A 99 6.93 -3.98 13.60
CA ILE A 99 7.19 -3.73 12.17
C ILE A 99 8.47 -4.44 11.70
N ASP A 100 9.54 -4.36 12.47
CA ASP A 100 10.84 -4.92 12.10
C ASP A 100 10.83 -6.45 12.15
N ASN A 101 10.09 -7.03 13.10
CA ASN A 101 9.94 -8.48 13.27
C ASN A 101 8.60 -9.01 12.72
N LEU A 102 7.97 -8.31 11.79
CA LEU A 102 6.66 -8.69 11.23
C LEU A 102 6.67 -10.06 10.53
N ALA A 103 7.82 -10.54 10.09
CA ALA A 103 7.98 -11.90 9.56
C ALA A 103 7.73 -13.01 10.60
N GLU A 104 7.83 -12.71 11.89
CA GLU A 104 7.67 -13.64 12.99
C GLU A 104 6.25 -13.62 13.60
N TYR A 105 5.32 -12.90 12.98
CA TYR A 105 3.96 -12.67 13.50
C TYR A 105 3.26 -13.96 13.99
N ALA A 106 3.50 -15.09 13.34
CA ALA A 106 2.83 -16.35 13.63
C ALA A 106 3.09 -16.85 15.06
N THR A 107 4.30 -16.63 15.59
CA THR A 107 4.76 -17.08 16.91
C THR A 107 4.68 -16.00 17.98
N ARG A 108 4.38 -14.76 17.61
CA ARG A 108 4.32 -13.62 18.54
C ARG A 108 2.94 -13.52 19.20
N ASP A 109 2.92 -13.13 20.47
CA ASP A 109 1.66 -12.97 21.24
C ASP A 109 1.05 -11.56 21.13
N ASP A 110 1.77 -10.60 20.55
CA ASP A 110 1.35 -9.21 20.39
C ASP A 110 0.58 -8.93 19.08
N PHE A 111 0.23 -9.98 18.34
CA PHE A 111 -0.72 -9.94 17.23
C PHE A 111 -1.94 -10.78 17.56
N THR A 112 -3.12 -10.24 17.32
CA THR A 112 -4.40 -10.96 17.48
C THR A 112 -4.52 -12.10 16.45
N PRO A 113 -5.35 -13.13 16.70
CA PRO A 113 -5.62 -14.19 15.70
C PRO A 113 -6.07 -13.62 14.34
N ALA A 114 -6.94 -12.60 14.33
CA ALA A 114 -7.38 -11.96 13.09
C ALA A 114 -6.23 -11.27 12.34
N GLU A 115 -5.36 -10.53 13.04
CA GLU A 115 -4.18 -9.91 12.43
C GLU A 115 -3.21 -10.96 11.85
N LYS A 116 -3.01 -12.09 12.54
CA LYS A 116 -2.18 -13.19 12.03
C LYS A 116 -2.75 -13.80 10.76
N VAL A 117 -4.07 -14.01 10.71
CA VAL A 117 -4.76 -14.50 9.50
C VAL A 117 -4.62 -13.51 8.34
N ALA A 118 -4.76 -12.21 8.58
CA ALA A 118 -4.58 -11.18 7.56
C ALA A 118 -3.13 -11.13 7.03
N LEU A 119 -2.15 -11.27 7.90
CA LEU A 119 -0.73 -11.31 7.52
C LEU A 119 -0.40 -12.56 6.71
N ARG A 120 -0.94 -13.73 7.10
CA ARG A 120 -0.81 -14.95 6.31
C ARG A 120 -1.45 -14.82 4.93
N LEU A 121 -2.63 -14.19 4.84
CA LEU A 121 -3.27 -13.93 3.54
C LEU A 121 -2.39 -13.00 2.68
N ALA A 122 -1.77 -11.99 3.26
CA ALA A 122 -0.84 -11.12 2.55
C ALA A 122 0.38 -11.90 2.02
N GLU A 123 0.91 -12.85 2.78
CA GLU A 123 2.01 -13.70 2.34
C GLU A 123 1.59 -14.64 1.20
N GLU A 124 0.53 -15.41 1.38
CA GLU A 124 0.09 -16.38 0.38
C GLU A 124 -0.31 -15.70 -0.93
N MET A 125 -1.05 -14.57 -0.87
CA MET A 125 -1.38 -13.78 -2.06
C MET A 125 -0.16 -13.18 -2.77
N THR A 126 0.87 -12.83 -2.03
CA THR A 126 2.08 -12.20 -2.60
C THR A 126 3.02 -13.23 -3.22
N LEU A 127 3.16 -14.40 -2.59
CA LEU A 127 4.08 -15.44 -3.02
C LEU A 127 3.48 -16.34 -4.09
N ASP A 128 2.29 -16.90 -3.85
CA ASP A 128 1.58 -17.73 -4.83
C ASP A 128 0.10 -17.88 -4.45
N ALA A 129 -0.74 -17.00 -4.97
CA ALA A 129 -2.18 -16.99 -4.68
C ALA A 129 -2.91 -18.29 -5.10
N ASN A 130 -2.32 -19.10 -5.99
CA ASN A 130 -2.92 -20.38 -6.39
C ASN A 130 -2.82 -21.46 -5.31
N LYS A 131 -2.01 -21.23 -4.27
CA LYS A 131 -1.83 -22.16 -3.14
C LYS A 131 -2.73 -21.88 -1.94
N ILE A 132 -3.54 -20.82 -1.99
CA ILE A 132 -4.51 -20.55 -0.94
C ILE A 132 -5.52 -21.72 -0.89
N SER A 133 -5.48 -22.49 0.20
CA SER A 133 -6.35 -23.65 0.36
C SER A 133 -7.75 -23.24 0.83
N ASP A 134 -8.76 -24.05 0.50
CA ASP A 134 -10.14 -23.85 0.99
C ASP A 134 -10.20 -23.83 2.52
N ALA A 135 -9.38 -24.65 3.19
CA ALA A 135 -9.31 -24.67 4.64
C ALA A 135 -8.80 -23.35 5.22
N PHE A 136 -7.73 -22.78 4.63
CA PHE A 136 -7.24 -21.48 5.05
C PHE A 136 -8.22 -20.36 4.69
N PHE A 137 -8.86 -20.43 3.52
CA PHE A 137 -9.86 -19.43 3.16
C PHE A 137 -11.10 -19.48 4.10
N ALA A 138 -11.48 -20.66 4.57
CA ALA A 138 -12.52 -20.80 5.60
C ALA A 138 -12.07 -20.13 6.94
N GLU A 139 -10.79 -20.25 7.31
CA GLU A 139 -10.22 -19.55 8.47
C GLU A 139 -10.29 -18.00 8.28
N VAL A 140 -9.94 -17.48 7.11
CA VAL A 140 -10.10 -16.05 6.79
C VAL A 140 -11.57 -15.62 6.99
N ARG A 141 -12.52 -16.40 6.49
CA ARG A 141 -13.95 -16.14 6.60
C ARG A 141 -14.49 -16.24 8.04
N SER A 142 -13.80 -16.92 8.92
CA SER A 142 -14.17 -16.96 10.34
C SER A 142 -13.83 -15.69 11.10
N HIS A 143 -12.92 -14.87 10.58
CA HIS A 143 -12.47 -13.60 11.15
C HIS A 143 -13.03 -12.36 10.45
N TYR A 144 -13.38 -12.47 9.16
CA TYR A 144 -13.75 -11.34 8.30
C TYR A 144 -15.02 -11.62 7.51
N SER A 145 -15.91 -10.65 7.44
CA SER A 145 -17.07 -10.67 6.54
C SER A 145 -16.62 -10.69 5.07
N GLU A 146 -17.53 -11.03 4.14
CA GLU A 146 -17.20 -11.03 2.70
C GLU A 146 -16.71 -9.69 2.20
N GLY A 147 -17.32 -8.60 2.67
CA GLY A 147 -16.89 -7.25 2.33
C GLY A 147 -15.47 -6.95 2.83
N GLU A 148 -15.15 -7.32 4.08
CA GLU A 148 -13.82 -7.14 4.66
C GLU A 148 -12.76 -8.02 3.99
N VAL A 149 -13.12 -9.23 3.57
CA VAL A 149 -12.23 -10.07 2.74
C VAL A 149 -11.90 -9.37 1.42
N VAL A 150 -12.90 -8.77 0.75
CA VAL A 150 -12.66 -7.99 -0.49
C VAL A 150 -11.76 -6.79 -0.21
N GLU A 151 -11.99 -6.02 0.87
CA GLU A 151 -11.13 -4.90 1.24
C GLU A 151 -9.68 -5.34 1.50
N LEU A 152 -9.50 -6.43 2.24
CA LEU A 152 -8.19 -6.96 2.60
C LEU A 152 -7.44 -7.43 1.35
N MET A 153 -8.09 -8.24 0.52
CA MET A 153 -7.51 -8.75 -0.74
C MET A 153 -7.23 -7.62 -1.73
N ALA A 154 -8.10 -6.60 -1.80
CA ALA A 154 -7.88 -5.43 -2.64
C ALA A 154 -6.66 -4.62 -2.17
N ALA A 155 -6.48 -4.42 -0.86
CA ALA A 155 -5.30 -3.74 -0.31
C ALA A 155 -4.01 -4.50 -0.65
N ILE A 156 -3.98 -5.82 -0.41
CA ILE A 156 -2.83 -6.67 -0.74
C ILE A 156 -2.54 -6.64 -2.25
N GLY A 157 -3.56 -6.82 -3.09
CA GLY A 157 -3.45 -6.82 -4.54
C GLY A 157 -2.93 -5.50 -5.10
N LEU A 158 -3.47 -4.39 -4.62
CA LEU A 158 -3.04 -3.04 -5.02
C LEU A 158 -1.56 -2.81 -4.68
N PHE A 159 -1.13 -3.22 -3.48
CA PHE A 159 0.26 -3.04 -3.10
C PHE A 159 1.21 -4.04 -3.78
N ASN A 160 0.76 -5.22 -4.15
CA ASN A 160 1.50 -6.08 -5.08
C ASN A 160 1.71 -5.39 -6.43
N TYR A 161 0.71 -4.70 -6.98
CA TYR A 161 0.84 -3.87 -8.18
C TYR A 161 1.83 -2.72 -7.96
N PHE A 162 1.63 -1.91 -6.92
CA PHE A 162 2.47 -0.74 -6.63
C PHE A 162 3.93 -1.12 -6.36
N ASN A 163 4.17 -2.17 -5.60
CA ASN A 163 5.53 -2.62 -5.29
C ASN A 163 6.28 -3.02 -6.56
N ARG A 164 5.65 -3.81 -7.44
CA ARG A 164 6.26 -4.25 -8.71
C ARG A 164 6.50 -3.07 -9.66
N PHE A 165 5.55 -2.16 -9.74
CA PHE A 165 5.67 -0.94 -10.54
C PHE A 165 6.85 -0.08 -10.05
N ASN A 166 6.91 0.21 -8.76
CA ASN A 166 7.96 1.03 -8.17
C ASN A 166 9.34 0.39 -8.30
N ASN A 167 9.44 -0.91 -8.04
CA ASN A 167 10.69 -1.66 -8.18
C ASN A 167 11.16 -1.71 -9.64
N ALA A 168 10.26 -2.01 -10.59
CA ALA A 168 10.59 -2.07 -12.01
C ALA A 168 11.08 -0.72 -12.54
N LEU A 169 10.51 0.39 -12.06
CA LEU A 169 10.90 1.75 -12.46
C LEU A 169 12.04 2.33 -11.61
N GLN A 170 12.50 1.61 -10.59
CA GLN A 170 13.55 2.07 -9.66
C GLN A 170 13.19 3.43 -9.02
N LEU A 171 11.93 3.59 -8.62
CA LEU A 171 11.49 4.82 -7.99
C LEU A 171 12.12 4.96 -6.60
N GLU A 172 12.60 6.16 -6.31
CA GLU A 172 13.15 6.50 -5.00
C GLU A 172 12.02 7.03 -4.09
N PRO A 173 12.10 6.80 -2.77
CA PRO A 173 11.17 7.40 -1.82
C PRO A 173 11.08 8.91 -2.02
N THR A 174 9.85 9.43 -1.92
CA THR A 174 9.58 10.86 -2.11
C THR A 174 10.16 11.67 -0.96
N ARG A 175 10.84 12.75 -1.27
CA ARG A 175 11.41 13.68 -0.30
C ARG A 175 10.43 14.82 0.00
N PRO A 176 10.58 15.52 1.14
CA PRO A 176 9.85 16.75 1.38
C PRO A 176 10.05 17.77 0.24
N GLY A 177 8.96 18.43 -0.18
CA GLY A 177 8.98 19.45 -1.24
C GLY A 177 8.98 18.93 -2.68
N GLU A 178 9.19 17.63 -2.92
CA GLU A 178 9.17 17.09 -4.29
C GLU A 178 7.78 17.24 -4.95
N GLY A 179 7.79 17.70 -6.20
CA GLY A 179 6.58 17.87 -7.02
C GLY A 179 5.85 19.18 -6.82
N ALA A 180 6.46 20.15 -6.16
CA ALA A 180 5.84 21.46 -5.90
C ALA A 180 5.94 22.45 -7.06
N GLU A 181 6.89 22.28 -7.99
CA GLU A 181 7.17 23.17 -9.11
C GLU A 181 6.42 22.82 -10.38
#